data_12dedbbe6649bd46fba3bbcc7a144c37
#
_entry.id   12dedbbe6649bd46fba3bbcc7a144c37
#
_cell.length_a   1.000
_cell.length_b   1.000
_cell.length_c   1.000
_cell.angle_alpha   90.00
_cell.angle_beta   90.00
_cell.angle_gamma   90.00
#
_symmetry.space_group_name_H-M   'P 1'
#
loop_
_entity.id
_entity.type
_entity.pdbx_description
1 polymer ?
#
loop_
_entity_poly.entity_id
_entity_poly.type
_entity_poly.pdbx_seq_one_letter_code
_entity_poly.pdbx_strand_id
1 'polypeptide(L)'
;KERCADDRHHFRFILSPEDGAELEDLRTYTRHLMGRMEADLGTGLDWVAVNHWNTDNPHTHIVVRGRDDTGKDLIIAGDYIADGFRHRAAELATEWLGPRTELEIQQTLQREVEQERWTSLDRTLQREAGEDVRVQIERFNEPRLQRQRLLLIGRLQRLQRLGLADEMQPGTWAVHSDAEKTLRALGERGDIIRTMQ
;
A
#
# COMPACT_ATOMS: atom_id res chain seq x y z
N LYS A 1 -23.06 7.47 -18.38
CA LYS A 1 -22.29 6.92 -19.53
C LYS A 1 -22.06 7.98 -20.62
N GLU A 2 -23.03 8.84 -20.91
CA GLU A 2 -22.93 9.85 -21.99
C GLU A 2 -21.91 10.96 -21.67
N ARG A 3 -21.76 11.35 -20.39
CA ARG A 3 -20.91 12.48 -19.98
C ARG A 3 -19.40 12.23 -20.14
N CYS A 4 -18.96 10.96 -20.26
CA CYS A 4 -17.55 10.57 -20.33
C CYS A 4 -17.21 9.88 -21.66
N ALA A 5 -18.09 9.92 -22.67
CA ALA A 5 -17.89 9.20 -23.93
C ALA A 5 -16.66 9.71 -24.71
N ASP A 6 -16.35 11.00 -24.56
CA ASP A 6 -15.27 11.68 -25.28
C ASP A 6 -14.01 11.88 -24.41
N ASP A 7 -13.97 11.30 -23.20
CA ASP A 7 -12.82 11.43 -22.33
C ASP A 7 -11.71 10.48 -22.77
N ARG A 8 -10.52 11.02 -22.96
CA ARG A 8 -9.34 10.29 -23.40
C ARG A 8 -8.90 9.21 -22.41
N HIS A 9 -9.03 9.47 -21.09
CA HIS A 9 -8.62 8.57 -20.03
C HIS A 9 -9.39 8.86 -18.73
N HIS A 10 -9.21 7.99 -17.75
CA HIS A 10 -9.64 8.17 -16.37
C HIS A 10 -8.57 7.59 -15.43
N PHE A 11 -8.54 8.07 -14.20
CA PHE A 11 -7.65 7.56 -13.16
C PHE A 11 -8.44 6.69 -12.19
N ARG A 12 -7.80 5.62 -11.71
CA ARG A 12 -8.37 4.72 -10.70
C ARG A 12 -7.44 4.64 -9.52
N PHE A 13 -8.00 4.82 -8.32
CA PHE A 13 -7.28 4.69 -7.07
C PHE A 13 -8.01 3.67 -6.19
N ILE A 14 -7.25 2.90 -5.42
CA ILE A 14 -7.77 2.09 -4.34
C ILE A 14 -7.22 2.70 -3.04
N LEU A 15 -8.13 3.22 -2.23
CA LEU A 15 -7.83 3.76 -0.92
C LEU A 15 -8.12 2.68 0.10
N SER A 16 -7.07 2.07 0.66
CA SER A 16 -7.15 1.03 1.68
C SER A 16 -6.29 1.45 2.88
N PRO A 17 -6.83 2.27 3.78
CA PRO A 17 -6.10 2.61 5.01
C PRO A 17 -5.88 1.35 5.84
N GLU A 18 -4.68 1.18 6.40
CA GLU A 18 -4.39 0.04 7.29
C GLU A 18 -5.31 0.02 8.51
N ASP A 19 -5.67 1.21 9.01
CA ASP A 19 -6.59 1.42 10.12
C ASP A 19 -8.01 1.76 9.63
N GLY A 20 -8.38 1.30 8.45
CA GLY A 20 -9.69 1.59 7.84
C GLY A 20 -10.88 1.17 8.69
N ALA A 21 -10.71 0.15 9.55
CA ALA A 21 -11.72 -0.28 10.51
C ALA A 21 -11.90 0.72 11.68
N GLU A 22 -10.90 1.54 11.98
CA GLU A 22 -10.92 2.55 13.03
C GLU A 22 -11.44 3.91 12.51
N LEU A 23 -11.50 4.08 11.18
CA LEU A 23 -12.11 5.23 10.55
C LEU A 23 -13.64 5.09 10.60
N GLU A 24 -14.28 5.78 11.54
CA GLU A 24 -15.74 5.75 11.72
C GLU A 24 -16.51 6.13 10.44
N ASP A 25 -15.96 7.01 9.61
CA ASP A 25 -16.59 7.46 8.35
C ASP A 25 -15.59 7.52 7.18
N LEU A 26 -15.37 6.37 6.53
CA LEU A 26 -14.55 6.26 5.34
C LEU A 26 -15.06 7.15 4.17
N ARG A 27 -16.37 7.45 4.13
CA ARG A 27 -16.94 8.34 3.11
C ARG A 27 -16.45 9.79 3.30
N THR A 28 -16.53 10.29 4.52
CA THR A 28 -16.06 11.65 4.84
C THR A 28 -14.55 11.73 4.69
N TYR A 29 -13.81 10.71 5.13
CA TYR A 29 -12.38 10.61 4.92
C TYR A 29 -12.01 10.69 3.42
N THR A 30 -12.69 9.91 2.57
CA THR A 30 -12.45 9.96 1.12
C THR A 30 -12.73 11.34 0.53
N ARG A 31 -13.79 12.02 0.97
CA ARG A 31 -14.08 13.39 0.50
C ARG A 31 -13.01 14.40 0.89
N HIS A 32 -12.51 14.33 2.11
CA HIS A 32 -11.42 15.20 2.56
C HIS A 32 -10.13 14.94 1.78
N LEU A 33 -9.80 13.66 1.52
CA LEU A 33 -8.65 13.29 0.73
C LEU A 33 -8.76 13.81 -0.71
N MET A 34 -9.93 13.66 -1.33
CA MET A 34 -10.16 14.18 -2.69
C MET A 34 -10.09 15.71 -2.74
N GLY A 35 -10.59 16.41 -1.71
CA GLY A 35 -10.43 17.87 -1.60
C GLY A 35 -8.97 18.31 -1.49
N ARG A 36 -8.11 17.54 -0.79
CA ARG A 36 -6.65 17.78 -0.79
C ARG A 36 -6.03 17.55 -2.16
N MET A 37 -6.45 16.50 -2.85
CA MET A 37 -5.99 16.25 -4.22
C MET A 37 -6.38 17.39 -5.17
N GLU A 38 -7.60 17.92 -5.07
CA GLU A 38 -8.04 19.11 -5.83
C GLU A 38 -7.15 20.33 -5.55
N ALA A 39 -6.83 20.56 -4.27
CA ALA A 39 -5.95 21.66 -3.87
C ALA A 39 -4.52 21.48 -4.41
N ASP A 40 -3.97 20.28 -4.35
CA ASP A 40 -2.61 19.97 -4.86
C ASP A 40 -2.53 20.12 -6.38
N LEU A 41 -3.58 19.75 -7.10
CA LEU A 41 -3.65 19.84 -8.57
C LEU A 41 -4.11 21.20 -9.07
N GLY A 42 -4.64 22.05 -8.18
CA GLY A 42 -5.14 23.39 -8.53
C GLY A 42 -6.38 23.37 -9.42
N THR A 43 -7.18 22.31 -9.39
CA THR A 43 -8.39 22.16 -10.21
C THR A 43 -9.44 21.30 -9.50
N GLY A 44 -10.71 21.58 -9.73
CA GLY A 44 -11.81 20.72 -9.30
C GLY A 44 -11.79 19.38 -10.05
N LEU A 45 -12.18 18.30 -9.37
CA LEU A 45 -12.20 16.96 -9.92
C LEU A 45 -13.63 16.42 -10.02
N ASP A 46 -13.95 15.76 -11.14
CA ASP A 46 -15.19 15.00 -11.31
C ASP A 46 -14.88 13.53 -10.98
N TRP A 47 -15.38 13.03 -9.84
CA TRP A 47 -15.05 11.71 -9.35
C TRP A 47 -16.22 10.98 -8.72
N VAL A 48 -16.13 9.68 -8.68
CA VAL A 48 -17.06 8.78 -8.02
C VAL A 48 -16.27 7.75 -7.19
N ALA A 49 -16.81 7.39 -6.04
CA ALA A 49 -16.21 6.40 -5.18
C ALA A 49 -17.22 5.39 -4.65
N VAL A 50 -16.78 4.16 -4.46
CA VAL A 50 -17.56 3.06 -3.87
C VAL A 50 -16.78 2.47 -2.70
N ASN A 51 -17.41 2.47 -1.52
CA ASN A 51 -16.84 1.88 -0.31
C ASN A 51 -17.19 0.40 -0.22
N HIS A 52 -16.21 -0.42 0.08
CA HIS A 52 -16.35 -1.85 0.35
C HIS A 52 -16.06 -2.12 1.83
N TRP A 53 -17.12 -2.45 2.57
CA TRP A 53 -17.07 -2.74 4.01
C TRP A 53 -17.03 -4.23 4.35
N ASN A 54 -17.40 -5.09 3.39
CA ASN A 54 -17.56 -6.53 3.59
C ASN A 54 -16.24 -7.30 3.51
N THR A 55 -15.12 -6.64 3.74
CA THR A 55 -13.78 -7.20 3.71
C THR A 55 -13.08 -6.96 5.04
N ASP A 56 -12.11 -7.80 5.40
CA ASP A 56 -11.29 -7.61 6.61
C ASP A 56 -10.50 -6.27 6.58
N ASN A 57 -10.39 -5.67 5.38
CA ASN A 57 -9.78 -4.35 5.19
C ASN A 57 -10.77 -3.46 4.44
N PRO A 58 -11.55 -2.61 5.12
CA PRO A 58 -12.40 -1.63 4.48
C PRO A 58 -11.61 -0.76 3.50
N HIS A 59 -12.14 -0.61 2.28
CA HIS A 59 -11.44 0.15 1.24
C HIS A 59 -12.42 0.85 0.30
N THR A 60 -11.92 1.84 -0.41
CA THR A 60 -12.69 2.65 -1.35
C THR A 60 -12.06 2.58 -2.74
N HIS A 61 -12.85 2.21 -3.74
CA HIS A 61 -12.48 2.39 -5.13
C HIS A 61 -12.90 3.78 -5.59
N ILE A 62 -11.95 4.54 -6.14
CA ILE A 62 -12.15 5.90 -6.61
C ILE A 62 -11.86 5.92 -8.11
N VAL A 63 -12.77 6.48 -8.88
CA VAL A 63 -12.57 6.77 -10.31
C VAL A 63 -12.66 8.28 -10.51
N VAL A 64 -11.59 8.86 -11.04
CA VAL A 64 -11.49 10.28 -11.36
C VAL A 64 -11.55 10.45 -12.86
N ARG A 65 -12.40 11.33 -13.32
CA ARG A 65 -12.52 11.69 -14.73
C ARG A 65 -11.24 12.34 -15.23
N GLY A 66 -10.81 12.01 -16.44
CA GLY A 66 -9.59 12.54 -17.07
C GLY A 66 -9.74 13.97 -17.63
N ARG A 67 -10.62 14.78 -17.04
CA ARG A 67 -10.86 16.19 -17.40
C ARG A 67 -10.76 17.08 -16.18
N ASP A 68 -10.12 18.24 -16.34
CA ASP A 68 -10.11 19.31 -15.35
C ASP A 68 -11.43 20.11 -15.35
N ASP A 69 -11.58 21.06 -14.44
CA ASP A 69 -12.76 21.92 -14.32
C ASP A 69 -12.94 22.89 -15.51
N THR A 70 -11.87 23.10 -16.31
CA THR A 70 -11.92 23.89 -17.57
C THR A 70 -12.29 23.01 -18.78
N GLY A 71 -12.43 21.69 -18.60
CA GLY A 71 -12.76 20.73 -19.67
C GLY A 71 -11.54 20.26 -20.48
N LYS A 72 -10.30 20.61 -20.08
CA LYS A 72 -9.07 20.10 -20.68
C LYS A 72 -8.70 18.74 -20.12
N ASP A 73 -7.78 18.04 -20.77
CA ASP A 73 -7.26 16.79 -20.26
C ASP A 73 -6.57 17.00 -18.91
N LEU A 74 -7.01 16.26 -17.89
CA LEU A 74 -6.41 16.27 -16.57
C LEU A 74 -5.05 15.54 -16.63
N ILE A 75 -4.00 16.24 -16.21
CA ILE A 75 -2.65 15.68 -16.13
C ILE A 75 -2.25 15.57 -14.67
N ILE A 76 -1.97 14.36 -14.22
CA ILE A 76 -1.46 14.09 -12.88
C ILE A 76 -0.03 13.58 -13.03
N ALA A 77 0.92 14.21 -12.33
CA ALA A 77 2.32 13.78 -12.34
C ALA A 77 2.44 12.33 -11.84
N GLY A 78 3.30 11.54 -12.47
CA GLY A 78 3.51 10.13 -12.10
C GLY A 78 3.91 9.95 -10.65
N ASP A 79 4.78 10.81 -10.12
CA ASP A 79 5.23 10.81 -8.73
C ASP A 79 4.07 11.10 -7.75
N TYR A 80 3.11 11.95 -8.17
CA TYR A 80 1.92 12.19 -7.36
C TYR A 80 1.03 10.96 -7.28
N ILE A 81 0.88 10.22 -8.39
CA ILE A 81 0.12 8.97 -8.43
C ILE A 81 0.81 7.88 -7.59
N ALA A 82 2.13 7.78 -7.70
CA ALA A 82 2.92 6.75 -7.00
C ALA A 82 2.97 6.98 -5.48
N ASP A 83 3.28 8.21 -5.06
CA ASP A 83 3.61 8.52 -3.67
C ASP A 83 2.78 9.68 -3.10
N GLY A 84 2.54 10.76 -3.87
CA GLY A 84 1.88 11.97 -3.38
C GLY A 84 0.48 11.71 -2.82
N PHE A 85 -0.36 10.98 -3.53
CA PHE A 85 -1.70 10.64 -3.07
C PHE A 85 -1.68 9.78 -1.79
N ARG A 86 -0.76 8.80 -1.72
CA ARG A 86 -0.54 7.99 -0.51
C ARG A 86 -0.08 8.84 0.67
N HIS A 87 0.81 9.80 0.43
CA HIS A 87 1.31 10.70 1.47
C HIS A 87 0.17 11.54 2.04
N ARG A 88 -0.67 12.13 1.20
CA ARG A 88 -1.86 12.89 1.62
C ARG A 88 -2.86 12.05 2.41
N ALA A 89 -3.07 10.79 2.01
CA ALA A 89 -3.90 9.86 2.76
C ALA A 89 -3.30 9.58 4.17
N ALA A 90 -2.00 9.34 4.26
CA ALA A 90 -1.34 9.10 5.54
C ALA A 90 -1.37 10.32 6.47
N GLU A 91 -1.15 11.53 5.95
CA GLU A 91 -1.27 12.79 6.70
C GLU A 91 -2.69 12.94 7.28
N LEU A 92 -3.71 12.75 6.44
CA LEU A 92 -5.11 12.86 6.86
C LEU A 92 -5.48 11.81 7.90
N ALA A 93 -5.02 10.56 7.76
CA ALA A 93 -5.22 9.52 8.74
C ALA A 93 -4.57 9.88 10.09
N THR A 94 -3.36 10.42 10.08
CA THR A 94 -2.66 10.88 11.29
C THR A 94 -3.39 12.04 11.95
N GLU A 95 -3.99 12.96 11.19
CA GLU A 95 -4.79 14.06 11.75
C GLU A 95 -6.08 13.55 12.43
N TRP A 96 -6.70 12.50 11.90
CA TRP A 96 -7.97 11.99 12.41
C TRP A 96 -7.81 11.00 13.56
N LEU A 97 -6.82 10.10 13.46
CA LEU A 97 -6.59 9.02 14.41
C LEU A 97 -5.46 9.32 15.41
N GLY A 98 -4.67 10.38 15.14
CA GLY A 98 -3.45 10.67 15.87
C GLY A 98 -2.24 9.83 15.34
N PRO A 99 -1.03 10.12 15.86
CA PRO A 99 0.16 9.35 15.52
C PRO A 99 0.05 7.95 16.12
N ARG A 100 0.39 6.94 15.31
CA ARG A 100 0.43 5.54 15.76
C ARG A 100 1.38 5.36 16.93
N THR A 101 0.94 4.61 17.92
CA THR A 101 1.79 4.19 19.04
C THR A 101 2.80 3.13 18.56
N GLU A 102 3.92 3.01 19.28
CA GLU A 102 4.92 1.97 19.01
C GLU A 102 4.30 0.56 19.08
N LEU A 103 3.33 0.35 19.96
CA LEU A 103 2.63 -0.92 20.11
C LEU A 103 1.81 -1.27 18.84
N GLU A 104 1.07 -0.31 18.30
CA GLU A 104 0.28 -0.50 17.07
C GLU A 104 1.17 -0.78 15.86
N ILE A 105 2.30 -0.07 15.76
CA ILE A 105 3.32 -0.33 14.73
C ILE A 105 3.84 -1.77 14.84
N GLN A 106 4.18 -2.20 16.05
CA GLN A 106 4.67 -3.57 16.30
C GLN A 106 3.62 -4.63 15.96
N GLN A 107 2.37 -4.43 16.34
CA GLN A 107 1.27 -5.35 16.04
C GLN A 107 1.00 -5.44 14.53
N THR A 108 1.08 -4.33 13.80
CA THR A 108 0.94 -4.32 12.34
C THR A 108 2.05 -5.11 11.67
N LEU A 109 3.30 -4.85 12.04
CA LEU A 109 4.46 -5.58 11.53
C LEU A 109 4.39 -7.08 11.87
N GLN A 110 3.91 -7.44 13.07
CA GLN A 110 3.71 -8.83 13.45
C GLN A 110 2.71 -9.54 12.54
N ARG A 111 1.60 -8.87 12.18
CA ARG A 111 0.62 -9.41 11.22
C ARG A 111 1.20 -9.56 9.82
N GLU A 112 2.07 -8.62 9.39
CA GLU A 112 2.71 -8.68 8.07
C GLU A 112 3.60 -9.92 7.87
N VAL A 113 4.18 -10.49 8.93
CA VAL A 113 5.05 -11.67 8.85
C VAL A 113 4.38 -12.83 8.09
N GLU A 114 3.12 -13.13 8.37
CA GLU A 114 2.40 -14.27 7.81
C GLU A 114 1.58 -13.94 6.54
N GLN A 115 1.49 -12.67 6.14
CA GLN A 115 0.66 -12.28 4.99
C GLN A 115 1.20 -12.81 3.66
N GLU A 116 0.29 -13.27 2.79
CA GLU A 116 0.59 -13.71 1.42
C GLU A 116 0.42 -12.57 0.41
N ARG A 117 0.99 -11.41 0.73
CA ARG A 117 1.05 -10.22 -0.12
C ARG A 117 2.36 -9.49 0.06
N TRP A 118 2.64 -8.54 -0.83
CA TRP A 118 3.81 -7.66 -0.71
C TRP A 118 3.63 -6.68 0.45
N THR A 119 4.51 -6.74 1.44
CA THR A 119 4.40 -6.01 2.70
C THR A 119 5.50 -4.96 2.89
N SER A 120 5.44 -4.21 3.99
CA SER A 120 6.50 -3.26 4.36
C SER A 120 7.79 -3.96 4.79
N LEU A 121 7.68 -5.17 5.37
CA LEU A 121 8.82 -6.02 5.70
C LEU A 121 9.57 -6.44 4.44
N ASP A 122 8.85 -6.81 3.37
CA ASP A 122 9.47 -7.19 2.09
C ASP A 122 10.23 -6.02 1.45
N ARG A 123 9.65 -4.81 1.48
CA ARG A 123 10.34 -3.59 1.02
C ARG A 123 11.61 -3.31 1.81
N THR A 124 11.59 -3.57 3.11
CA THR A 124 12.78 -3.43 3.96
C THR A 124 13.83 -4.46 3.58
N LEU A 125 13.45 -5.74 3.44
CA LEU A 125 14.36 -6.81 3.00
C LEU A 125 14.97 -6.53 1.62
N GLN A 126 14.17 -6.04 0.66
CA GLN A 126 14.63 -5.68 -0.68
C GLN A 126 15.68 -4.56 -0.65
N ARG A 127 15.46 -3.53 0.17
CA ARG A 127 16.41 -2.43 0.33
C ARG A 127 17.72 -2.88 0.97
N GLU A 128 17.65 -3.76 1.98
CA GLU A 128 18.82 -4.30 2.67
C GLU A 128 19.60 -5.33 1.82
N ALA A 129 18.93 -5.99 0.89
CA ALA A 129 19.56 -6.94 -0.04
C ALA A 129 20.48 -6.25 -1.06
N GLY A 130 20.19 -5.00 -1.44
CA GLY A 130 20.91 -4.28 -2.48
C GLY A 130 20.89 -5.00 -3.83
N GLU A 131 21.92 -4.79 -4.64
CA GLU A 131 22.05 -5.39 -5.97
C GLU A 131 22.29 -6.90 -5.95
N ASP A 132 22.85 -7.42 -4.85
CA ASP A 132 23.22 -8.85 -4.71
C ASP A 132 22.03 -9.77 -4.42
N VAL A 133 20.83 -9.23 -4.19
CA VAL A 133 19.61 -9.97 -3.82
C VAL A 133 19.79 -10.86 -2.59
N ARG A 134 20.82 -10.56 -1.76
CA ARG A 134 21.17 -11.31 -0.56
C ARG A 134 21.00 -10.48 0.70
N VAL A 135 20.18 -10.97 1.61
CA VAL A 135 19.96 -10.38 2.92
C VAL A 135 20.88 -11.03 3.94
N GLN A 136 21.73 -10.26 4.58
CA GLN A 136 22.61 -10.72 5.66
C GLN A 136 22.12 -10.12 6.98
N ILE A 137 21.55 -10.95 7.84
CA ILE A 137 20.97 -10.56 9.12
C ILE A 137 22.01 -9.90 10.05
N GLU A 138 23.28 -10.28 9.94
CA GLU A 138 24.36 -9.69 10.73
C GLU A 138 24.67 -8.24 10.39
N ARG A 139 24.27 -7.78 9.18
CA ARG A 139 24.44 -6.39 8.73
C ARG A 139 23.34 -5.44 9.23
N PHE A 140 22.34 -5.93 9.94
CA PHE A 140 21.28 -5.09 10.51
C PHE A 140 21.79 -4.29 11.72
N ASN A 141 22.65 -3.30 11.45
CA ASN A 141 23.29 -2.47 12.48
C ASN A 141 22.46 -1.24 12.87
N GLU A 142 21.52 -0.81 12.03
CA GLU A 142 20.65 0.32 12.34
C GLU A 142 19.71 -0.01 13.51
N PRO A 143 19.47 0.91 14.46
CA PRO A 143 18.61 0.66 15.62
C PRO A 143 17.19 0.20 15.23
N ARG A 144 16.67 0.69 14.11
CA ARG A 144 15.37 0.29 13.57
C ARG A 144 15.39 -1.18 13.13
N LEU A 145 16.38 -1.58 12.36
CA LEU A 145 16.52 -2.96 11.88
C LEU A 145 16.74 -3.94 13.03
N GLN A 146 17.52 -3.54 14.04
CA GLN A 146 17.71 -4.34 15.24
C GLN A 146 16.41 -4.61 15.99
N ARG A 147 15.55 -3.58 16.15
CA ARG A 147 14.22 -3.74 16.77
C ARG A 147 13.30 -4.66 15.97
N GLN A 148 13.40 -4.63 14.65
CA GLN A 148 12.57 -5.43 13.74
C GLN A 148 13.22 -6.77 13.34
N ARG A 149 14.40 -7.07 13.82
CA ARG A 149 15.21 -8.23 13.40
C ARG A 149 14.43 -9.55 13.43
N LEU A 150 13.73 -9.83 14.52
CA LEU A 150 12.96 -11.06 14.67
C LEU A 150 11.80 -11.13 13.67
N LEU A 151 11.14 -10.01 13.39
CA LEU A 151 10.07 -9.94 12.40
C LEU A 151 10.59 -10.16 10.98
N LEU A 152 11.73 -9.56 10.65
CA LEU A 152 12.41 -9.75 9.35
C LEU A 152 12.85 -11.21 9.15
N ILE A 153 13.39 -11.85 10.18
CA ILE A 153 13.73 -13.29 10.14
C ILE A 153 12.46 -14.13 9.96
N GLY A 154 11.40 -13.87 10.73
CA GLY A 154 10.13 -14.55 10.58
C GLY A 154 9.54 -14.39 9.18
N ARG A 155 9.66 -13.19 8.59
CA ARG A 155 9.24 -12.94 7.21
C ARG A 155 10.06 -13.73 6.19
N LEU A 156 11.38 -13.77 6.31
CA LEU A 156 12.25 -14.60 5.46
C LEU A 156 11.89 -16.08 5.53
N GLN A 157 11.63 -16.61 6.72
CA GLN A 157 11.15 -17.98 6.91
C GLN A 157 9.77 -18.20 6.27
N ARG A 158 8.87 -17.20 6.33
CA ARG A 158 7.59 -17.28 5.62
C ARG A 158 7.79 -17.29 4.11
N LEU A 159 8.65 -16.43 3.57
CA LEU A 159 8.99 -16.41 2.15
C LEU A 159 9.61 -17.73 1.70
N GLN A 160 10.45 -18.36 2.51
CA GLN A 160 10.98 -19.69 2.23
C GLN A 160 9.88 -20.74 2.12
N ARG A 161 8.93 -20.76 3.05
CA ARG A 161 7.77 -21.67 2.98
C ARG A 161 6.91 -21.46 1.72
N LEU A 162 6.90 -20.24 1.18
CA LEU A 162 6.23 -19.91 -0.08
C LEU A 162 7.10 -20.18 -1.32
N GLY A 163 8.35 -20.62 -1.15
CA GLY A 163 9.30 -20.85 -2.24
C GLY A 163 9.81 -19.56 -2.89
N LEU A 164 9.86 -18.45 -2.11
CA LEU A 164 10.26 -17.11 -2.58
C LEU A 164 11.58 -16.63 -1.96
N ALA A 165 12.18 -17.41 -1.06
CA ALA A 165 13.49 -17.16 -0.49
C ALA A 165 14.15 -18.46 -0.05
N ASP A 166 15.49 -18.50 -0.04
CA ASP A 166 16.31 -19.62 0.43
C ASP A 166 17.34 -19.15 1.44
N GLU A 167 17.49 -19.89 2.53
CA GLU A 167 18.61 -19.68 3.45
C GLU A 167 19.87 -20.37 2.89
N MET A 168 20.80 -19.58 2.39
CA MET A 168 22.03 -20.07 1.77
C MET A 168 23.08 -20.52 2.81
N GLN A 169 23.14 -19.82 3.93
CA GLN A 169 23.95 -20.07 5.09
C GLN A 169 23.23 -19.50 6.32
N PRO A 170 23.53 -19.95 7.55
CA PRO A 170 22.92 -19.39 8.74
C PRO A 170 22.97 -17.85 8.75
N GLY A 171 21.79 -17.21 8.73
CA GLY A 171 21.65 -15.75 8.72
C GLY A 171 21.90 -15.06 7.38
N THR A 172 22.14 -15.81 6.28
CA THR A 172 22.28 -15.26 4.92
C THR A 172 21.19 -15.84 4.02
N TRP A 173 20.36 -14.98 3.47
CA TRP A 173 19.19 -15.33 2.68
C TRP A 173 19.30 -14.81 1.25
N ALA A 174 18.86 -15.59 0.29
CA ALA A 174 18.60 -15.14 -1.09
C ALA A 174 17.08 -15.00 -1.27
N VAL A 175 16.62 -13.81 -1.64
CA VAL A 175 15.21 -13.55 -2.00
C VAL A 175 15.10 -13.65 -3.52
N HIS A 176 14.11 -14.38 -4.03
CA HIS A 176 13.93 -14.58 -5.46
C HIS A 176 13.54 -13.27 -6.16
N SER A 177 14.04 -13.05 -7.36
CA SER A 177 13.80 -11.81 -8.12
C SER A 177 12.34 -11.60 -8.50
N ASP A 178 11.54 -12.65 -8.56
CA ASP A 178 10.11 -12.62 -8.84
C ASP A 178 9.22 -12.58 -7.58
N ALA A 179 9.81 -12.55 -6.39
CA ALA A 179 9.09 -12.56 -5.11
C ALA A 179 8.09 -11.39 -5.02
N GLU A 180 8.49 -10.17 -5.40
CA GLU A 180 7.59 -9.01 -5.40
C GLU A 180 6.40 -9.24 -6.31
N LYS A 181 6.64 -9.65 -7.56
CA LYS A 181 5.58 -9.89 -8.55
C LYS A 181 4.61 -10.97 -8.07
N THR A 182 5.15 -12.05 -7.52
CA THR A 182 4.36 -13.18 -7.02
C THR A 182 3.50 -12.78 -5.82
N LEU A 183 4.07 -12.06 -4.83
CA LEU A 183 3.35 -11.60 -3.65
C LEU A 183 2.27 -10.56 -4.00
N ARG A 184 2.52 -9.67 -4.97
CA ARG A 184 1.49 -8.74 -5.46
C ARG A 184 0.31 -9.49 -6.09
N ALA A 185 0.60 -10.49 -6.94
CA ALA A 185 -0.43 -11.32 -7.57
C ALA A 185 -1.22 -12.16 -6.55
N LEU A 186 -0.59 -12.66 -5.48
CA LEU A 186 -1.26 -13.37 -4.39
C LEU A 186 -2.20 -12.44 -3.62
N GLY A 187 -1.75 -11.21 -3.30
CA GLY A 187 -2.58 -10.19 -2.66
C GLY A 187 -3.82 -9.86 -3.47
N GLU A 188 -3.67 -9.60 -4.77
CA GLU A 188 -4.80 -9.32 -5.68
C GLU A 188 -5.82 -10.49 -5.72
N ARG A 189 -5.35 -11.74 -5.76
CA ARG A 189 -6.23 -12.92 -5.75
C ARG A 189 -6.98 -13.05 -4.42
N GLY A 190 -6.33 -12.77 -3.29
CA GLY A 190 -6.95 -12.77 -1.98
C GLY A 190 -8.10 -11.76 -1.90
N ASP A 191 -7.93 -10.57 -2.46
CA ASP A 191 -8.95 -9.53 -2.51
C ASP A 191 -10.14 -9.91 -3.40
N ILE A 192 -9.91 -10.53 -4.55
CA ILE A 192 -10.96 -10.99 -5.47
C ILE A 192 -11.83 -12.09 -4.84
N ILE A 193 -11.22 -13.07 -4.18
CA ILE A 193 -11.97 -14.18 -3.54
C ILE A 193 -12.86 -13.66 -2.41
N ARG A 194 -12.41 -12.67 -1.64
CA ARG A 194 -13.19 -12.04 -0.57
C ARG A 194 -14.35 -11.20 -1.09
N THR A 195 -14.25 -10.66 -2.29
CA THR A 195 -15.32 -9.87 -2.93
C THR A 195 -16.45 -10.75 -3.48
N MET A 196 -16.20 -12.04 -3.72
CA MET A 196 -17.17 -13.00 -4.28
C MET A 196 -17.94 -13.81 -3.24
N GLN A 197 -17.67 -13.67 -1.96
CA GLN A 197 -18.39 -14.28 -0.84
C GLN A 197 -19.36 -13.28 -0.20
#